data_ac33b827b06145ae1046092a7b1912ff
#
_entry.id   ac33b827b06145ae1046092a7b1912ff
#
_cell.length_a   1.000
_cell.length_b   1.000
_cell.length_c   1.000
_cell.angle_alpha   90.00
_cell.angle_beta   90.00
_cell.angle_gamma   90.00
#
_symmetry.space_group_name_H-M   'P 1'
#
loop_
_entity.id
_entity.type
_entity.pdbx_description
1 polymer ?
#
loop_
_entity_poly.entity_id
_entity_poly.type
_entity_poly.pdbx_seq_one_letter_code
_entity_poly.pdbx_strand_id
1 'polypeptide(L)'
;MPEKDFLSTREVAKILCLSTGTVQKMVDSGILEAWITAGGHRRIRADSARAFLETNKQGKTAPMPEVRLSVLVAEDDLTQRRIYEMSINGWELPIDLKIVPDGFFALLEAGRNVPDVMVIDLMMPGMNGFELTRRIRSDQTFSNTDIMVVTGLHPREIEAEGGLPADVIIIGKPIPFEVLYGFARARLVAKLRDQLPNRA
;
A
#
# COMPACT_ATOMS: atom_id res chain seq x y z
N MET A 1 37.27 -7.05 -25.53
CA MET A 1 36.45 -6.10 -26.30
C MET A 1 36.55 -4.75 -25.61
N PRO A 2 36.76 -3.62 -26.31
CA PRO A 2 36.81 -2.32 -25.65
C PRO A 2 35.46 -2.07 -24.93
N GLU A 3 35.56 -1.75 -23.66
CA GLU A 3 34.44 -1.39 -22.84
C GLU A 3 33.87 -0.08 -23.35
N LYS A 4 32.56 -0.05 -23.70
CA LYS A 4 31.92 1.18 -24.16
C LYS A 4 31.77 2.12 -22.97
N ASP A 5 32.33 3.31 -23.05
CA ASP A 5 32.19 4.36 -22.02
C ASP A 5 30.75 4.88 -21.89
N PHE A 6 29.95 4.72 -22.95
CA PHE A 6 28.57 5.20 -23.05
C PHE A 6 27.64 4.15 -23.61
N LEU A 7 26.45 4.07 -23.01
CA LEU A 7 25.37 3.16 -23.35
C LEU A 7 24.14 3.93 -23.81
N SER A 8 23.36 3.34 -24.71
CA SER A 8 22.04 3.84 -25.05
C SER A 8 21.01 3.51 -23.95
N THR A 9 19.90 4.23 -23.92
CA THR A 9 18.77 3.94 -23.01
C THR A 9 18.30 2.49 -23.12
N ARG A 10 18.31 1.91 -24.35
CA ARG A 10 17.91 0.51 -24.57
C ARG A 10 18.92 -0.50 -24.01
N GLU A 11 20.23 -0.21 -24.12
CA GLU A 11 21.27 -1.05 -23.55
C GLU A 11 21.19 -1.04 -22.01
N VAL A 12 21.03 0.14 -21.40
CA VAL A 12 20.87 0.26 -19.95
C VAL A 12 19.58 -0.40 -19.46
N ALA A 13 18.47 -0.28 -20.17
CA ALA A 13 17.21 -0.94 -19.86
C ALA A 13 17.38 -2.48 -19.80
N LYS A 14 18.14 -3.05 -20.75
CA LYS A 14 18.50 -4.49 -20.75
C LYS A 14 19.36 -4.88 -19.55
N ILE A 15 20.39 -4.08 -19.26
CA ILE A 15 21.33 -4.34 -18.16
C ILE A 15 20.65 -4.27 -16.80
N LEU A 16 19.75 -3.29 -16.60
CA LEU A 16 19.03 -3.06 -15.35
C LEU A 16 17.73 -3.86 -15.22
N CYS A 17 17.33 -4.62 -16.25
CA CYS A 17 16.03 -5.31 -16.33
C CYS A 17 14.83 -4.36 -16.14
N LEU A 18 14.92 -3.14 -16.66
CA LEU A 18 13.91 -2.08 -16.56
C LEU A 18 13.31 -1.73 -17.92
N SER A 19 12.18 -1.01 -17.92
CA SER A 19 11.63 -0.42 -19.16
C SER A 19 12.49 0.76 -19.63
N THR A 20 12.51 1.02 -20.94
CA THR A 20 13.22 2.20 -21.51
C THR A 20 12.67 3.51 -20.95
N GLY A 21 11.35 3.57 -20.66
CA GLY A 21 10.71 4.74 -20.04
C GLY A 21 11.17 4.96 -18.60
N THR A 22 11.41 3.89 -17.85
CA THR A 22 11.98 3.98 -16.49
C THR A 22 13.40 4.53 -16.54
N VAL A 23 14.23 4.02 -17.46
CA VAL A 23 15.62 4.50 -17.62
C VAL A 23 15.65 5.98 -18.05
N GLN A 24 14.73 6.41 -18.89
CA GLN A 24 14.61 7.83 -19.26
C GLN A 24 14.31 8.71 -18.05
N LYS A 25 13.34 8.29 -17.21
CA LYS A 25 13.03 9.01 -15.95
C LYS A 25 14.21 9.04 -14.98
N MET A 26 15.01 7.97 -14.91
CA MET A 26 16.22 7.92 -14.08
C MET A 26 17.30 8.89 -14.56
N VAL A 27 17.43 9.09 -15.88
CA VAL A 27 18.31 10.13 -16.46
C VAL A 27 17.75 11.52 -16.18
N ASP A 28 16.47 11.73 -16.39
CA ASP A 28 15.82 13.04 -16.21
C ASP A 28 15.82 13.49 -14.73
N SER A 29 15.85 12.52 -13.79
CA SER A 29 15.96 12.76 -12.33
C SER A 29 17.41 12.81 -11.82
N GLY A 30 18.42 12.62 -12.68
CA GLY A 30 19.84 12.65 -12.29
C GLY A 30 20.34 11.39 -11.56
N ILE A 31 19.54 10.34 -11.50
CA ILE A 31 19.96 9.02 -10.92
C ILE A 31 21.01 8.36 -11.79
N LEU A 32 20.92 8.52 -13.11
CA LEU A 32 21.89 8.06 -14.08
C LEU A 32 22.50 9.26 -14.81
N GLU A 33 23.83 9.33 -14.82
CA GLU A 33 24.55 10.37 -15.55
C GLU A 33 24.48 10.12 -17.06
N ALA A 34 23.97 11.11 -17.80
CA ALA A 34 23.85 11.04 -19.24
C ALA A 34 23.96 12.42 -19.89
N TRP A 35 24.32 12.45 -21.16
CA TRP A 35 24.14 13.63 -22.00
C TRP A 35 23.15 13.36 -23.14
N ILE A 36 22.57 14.40 -23.67
CA ILE A 36 21.69 14.35 -24.83
C ILE A 36 22.47 14.82 -26.05
N THR A 37 22.55 14.00 -27.11
CA THR A 37 23.15 14.38 -28.37
C THR A 37 22.30 15.40 -29.12
N ALA A 38 22.83 16.10 -30.08
CA ALA A 38 22.10 17.05 -30.94
C ALA A 38 20.87 16.41 -31.62
N GLY A 39 20.87 15.08 -31.83
CA GLY A 39 19.73 14.32 -32.35
C GLY A 39 18.73 13.82 -31.26
N GLY A 40 18.80 14.30 -30.02
CA GLY A 40 17.88 13.94 -28.93
C GLY A 40 18.12 12.56 -28.31
N HIS A 41 19.19 11.86 -28.69
CA HIS A 41 19.51 10.55 -28.13
C HIS A 41 20.27 10.70 -26.81
N ARG A 42 19.81 9.99 -25.76
CA ARG A 42 20.48 9.92 -24.45
C ARG A 42 21.68 8.97 -24.53
N ARG A 43 22.86 9.42 -24.07
CA ARG A 43 24.08 8.65 -23.92
C ARG A 43 24.41 8.58 -22.44
N ILE A 44 24.18 7.41 -21.86
CA ILE A 44 24.32 7.17 -20.41
C ILE A 44 25.73 6.67 -20.13
N ARG A 45 26.39 7.22 -19.11
CA ARG A 45 27.71 6.77 -18.70
C ARG A 45 27.64 5.33 -18.19
N ALA A 46 28.52 4.46 -18.71
CA ALA A 46 28.52 3.04 -18.36
C ALA A 46 28.90 2.80 -16.89
N ASP A 47 29.78 3.63 -16.32
CA ASP A 47 30.16 3.60 -14.91
C ASP A 47 29.00 3.98 -14.00
N SER A 48 28.20 5.00 -14.36
CA SER A 48 27.01 5.36 -13.61
C SER A 48 25.97 4.20 -13.58
N ALA A 49 25.74 3.56 -14.72
CA ALA A 49 24.85 2.39 -14.80
C ALA A 49 25.41 1.18 -14.00
N ARG A 50 26.72 0.98 -13.97
CA ARG A 50 27.38 -0.07 -13.17
C ARG A 50 27.31 0.25 -11.68
N ALA A 51 27.63 1.47 -11.26
CA ALA A 51 27.52 1.89 -9.87
C ALA A 51 26.11 1.67 -9.34
N PHE A 52 25.09 1.99 -10.15
CA PHE A 52 23.70 1.70 -9.82
C PHE A 52 23.43 0.20 -9.66
N LEU A 53 23.99 -0.64 -10.54
CA LEU A 53 23.89 -2.11 -10.43
C LEU A 53 24.59 -2.66 -9.19
N GLU A 54 25.79 -2.18 -8.88
CA GLU A 54 26.57 -2.64 -7.72
C GLU A 54 25.90 -2.23 -6.42
N THR A 55 25.34 -1.03 -6.34
CA THR A 55 24.56 -0.55 -5.22
C THR A 55 23.31 -1.43 -5.02
N ASN A 56 22.66 -1.85 -6.12
CA ASN A 56 21.50 -2.75 -6.07
C ASN A 56 21.89 -4.22 -5.79
N LYS A 57 23.06 -4.71 -6.23
CA LYS A 57 23.52 -6.07 -5.91
C LYS A 57 23.90 -6.25 -4.44
N GLN A 58 24.31 -5.17 -3.76
CA GLN A 58 24.64 -5.23 -2.33
C GLN A 58 23.42 -5.07 -1.40
N GLY A 59 22.20 -5.02 -1.94
CA GLY A 59 20.98 -4.85 -1.13
C GLY A 59 20.96 -3.55 -0.33
N LYS A 60 21.78 -2.55 -0.75
CA LYS A 60 21.84 -1.20 -0.16
C LYS A 60 21.51 -0.15 -1.21
N THR A 61 20.36 -0.28 -1.88
CA THR A 61 19.58 0.92 -2.11
C THR A 61 19.19 1.39 -0.72
N ALA A 62 19.45 2.66 -0.38
CA ALA A 62 18.51 3.28 0.55
C ALA A 62 17.16 3.01 -0.10
N PRO A 63 16.28 2.18 0.49
CA PRO A 63 15.03 1.87 -0.16
C PRO A 63 14.37 3.23 -0.32
N MET A 64 13.97 3.59 -1.53
CA MET A 64 12.76 4.40 -1.64
C MET A 64 11.81 3.68 -0.70
N PRO A 65 11.28 4.33 0.34
CA PRO A 65 10.45 3.64 1.30
C PRO A 65 9.44 2.88 0.46
N GLU A 66 9.51 1.55 0.52
CA GLU A 66 8.61 0.70 -0.23
C GLU A 66 7.25 0.98 0.39
N VAL A 67 6.52 1.92 -0.22
CA VAL A 67 5.26 2.41 0.32
C VAL A 67 4.33 1.22 0.32
N ARG A 68 4.14 0.68 1.50
CA ARG A 68 3.22 -0.42 1.72
C ARG A 68 1.97 0.10 2.41
N LEU A 69 0.84 -0.46 2.06
CA LEU A 69 -0.43 -0.15 2.70
C LEU A 69 -0.62 -1.09 3.90
N SER A 70 -0.68 -0.53 5.10
CA SER A 70 -0.97 -1.30 6.31
C SER A 70 -2.47 -1.53 6.42
N VAL A 71 -2.89 -2.80 6.36
CA VAL A 71 -4.30 -3.22 6.45
C VAL A 71 -4.50 -4.12 7.65
N LEU A 72 -5.39 -3.74 8.55
CA LEU A 72 -5.79 -4.52 9.73
C LEU A 72 -7.23 -5.00 9.55
N VAL A 73 -7.44 -6.32 9.59
CA VAL A 73 -8.76 -6.96 9.51
C VAL A 73 -9.14 -7.52 10.88
N ALA A 74 -10.31 -7.16 11.38
CA ALA A 74 -10.93 -7.74 12.58
C ALA A 74 -12.15 -8.58 12.17
N GLU A 75 -12.03 -9.89 12.32
CA GLU A 75 -13.04 -10.88 11.93
C GLU A 75 -12.91 -12.11 12.83
N ASP A 76 -13.97 -12.54 13.46
CA ASP A 76 -13.95 -13.67 14.42
C ASP A 76 -14.05 -15.03 13.73
N ASP A 77 -14.73 -15.13 12.58
CA ASP A 77 -14.87 -16.39 11.84
C ASP A 77 -13.56 -16.80 11.16
N LEU A 78 -13.06 -17.98 11.53
CA LEU A 78 -11.80 -18.52 11.02
C LEU A 78 -11.84 -18.72 9.48
N THR A 79 -12.99 -19.08 8.92
CA THR A 79 -13.15 -19.30 7.48
C THR A 79 -13.08 -17.97 6.74
N GLN A 80 -13.77 -16.94 7.26
CA GLN A 80 -13.71 -15.59 6.70
C GLN A 80 -12.29 -15.02 6.77
N ARG A 81 -11.57 -15.20 7.88
CA ARG A 81 -10.17 -14.77 7.99
C ARG A 81 -9.27 -15.39 6.92
N ARG A 82 -9.44 -16.69 6.63
CA ARG A 82 -8.70 -17.37 5.56
C ARG A 82 -9.04 -16.82 4.17
N ILE A 83 -10.32 -16.49 3.95
CA ILE A 83 -10.77 -15.90 2.68
C ILE A 83 -10.15 -14.51 2.50
N TYR A 84 -10.12 -13.67 3.55
CA TYR A 84 -9.41 -12.38 3.51
C TYR A 84 -7.92 -12.57 3.19
N GLU A 85 -7.25 -13.47 3.90
CA GLU A 85 -5.83 -13.73 3.70
C GLU A 85 -5.51 -14.16 2.26
N MET A 86 -6.25 -15.13 1.73
CA MET A 86 -6.06 -15.62 0.36
C MET A 86 -6.36 -14.53 -0.69
N SER A 87 -7.46 -13.81 -0.51
CA SER A 87 -7.88 -12.80 -1.48
C SER A 87 -6.91 -11.61 -1.51
N ILE A 88 -6.56 -11.07 -0.35
CA ILE A 88 -5.69 -9.88 -0.26
C ILE A 88 -4.26 -10.21 -0.69
N ASN A 89 -3.71 -11.36 -0.30
CA ASN A 89 -2.38 -11.79 -0.75
C ASN A 89 -2.33 -12.07 -2.27
N GLY A 90 -3.45 -12.40 -2.88
CA GLY A 90 -3.55 -12.58 -4.34
C GLY A 90 -3.58 -11.29 -5.17
N TRP A 91 -3.64 -10.11 -4.54
CA TRP A 91 -3.81 -8.85 -5.29
C TRP A 91 -2.52 -8.27 -5.90
N GLU A 92 -1.36 -8.82 -5.63
CA GLU A 92 -0.05 -8.29 -6.08
C GLU A 92 0.17 -6.79 -5.73
N LEU A 93 -0.49 -6.32 -4.67
CA LEU A 93 -0.29 -4.98 -4.10
C LEU A 93 0.70 -5.05 -2.93
N PRO A 94 1.53 -4.02 -2.72
CA PRO A 94 2.40 -3.93 -1.56
C PRO A 94 1.57 -3.65 -0.29
N ILE A 95 0.98 -4.69 0.28
CA ILE A 95 0.14 -4.63 1.49
C ILE A 95 0.83 -5.35 2.64
N ASP A 96 0.84 -4.73 3.80
CA ASP A 96 1.16 -5.34 5.09
C ASP A 96 -0.17 -5.71 5.77
N LEU A 97 -0.57 -6.97 5.59
CA LEU A 97 -1.84 -7.48 6.09
C LEU A 97 -1.68 -8.05 7.49
N LYS A 98 -2.53 -7.61 8.41
CA LYS A 98 -2.71 -8.22 9.71
C LYS A 98 -4.17 -8.61 9.87
N ILE A 99 -4.44 -9.82 10.35
CA ILE A 99 -5.79 -10.32 10.62
C ILE A 99 -5.85 -10.76 12.07
N VAL A 100 -6.88 -10.31 12.80
CA VAL A 100 -7.06 -10.58 14.24
C VAL A 100 -8.47 -11.10 14.51
N PRO A 101 -8.65 -11.88 15.59
CA PRO A 101 -9.90 -12.62 15.82
C PRO A 101 -11.02 -11.82 16.49
N ASP A 102 -10.74 -10.65 17.02
CA ASP A 102 -11.74 -9.83 17.74
C ASP A 102 -11.33 -8.37 17.87
N GLY A 103 -12.24 -7.55 18.41
CA GLY A 103 -12.03 -6.12 18.57
C GLY A 103 -10.94 -5.74 19.58
N PHE A 104 -10.71 -6.57 20.61
CA PHE A 104 -9.67 -6.31 21.60
C PHE A 104 -8.27 -6.46 20.97
N PHE A 105 -8.03 -7.56 20.25
CA PHE A 105 -6.79 -7.75 19.52
C PHE A 105 -6.61 -6.71 18.41
N ALA A 106 -7.72 -6.27 17.76
CA ALA A 106 -7.65 -5.20 16.77
C ALA A 106 -7.19 -3.87 17.39
N LEU A 107 -7.74 -3.49 18.54
CA LEU A 107 -7.34 -2.28 19.24
C LEU A 107 -5.87 -2.34 19.69
N LEU A 108 -5.44 -3.48 20.22
CA LEU A 108 -4.05 -3.70 20.66
C LEU A 108 -3.07 -3.61 19.48
N GLU A 109 -3.39 -4.21 18.35
CA GLU A 109 -2.54 -4.20 17.17
C GLU A 109 -2.50 -2.80 16.52
N ALA A 110 -3.64 -2.12 16.43
CA ALA A 110 -3.73 -0.74 15.94
C ALA A 110 -2.90 0.23 16.80
N GLY A 111 -2.88 0.03 18.13
CA GLY A 111 -2.05 0.84 19.03
C GLY A 111 -0.55 0.59 18.89
N ARG A 112 -0.14 -0.58 18.40
CA ARG A 112 1.27 -0.89 18.12
C ARG A 112 1.72 -0.33 16.77
N ASN A 113 0.88 -0.50 15.77
CA ASN A 113 1.14 -0.10 14.39
C ASN A 113 -0.14 0.52 13.83
N VAL A 114 -0.19 1.84 13.73
CA VAL A 114 -1.35 2.57 13.20
C VAL A 114 -1.61 2.13 11.76
N PRO A 115 -2.76 1.48 11.48
CA PRO A 115 -3.06 1.01 10.14
C PRO A 115 -3.53 2.15 9.22
N ASP A 116 -3.27 2.02 7.92
CA ASP A 116 -3.86 2.91 6.92
C ASP A 116 -5.35 2.61 6.72
N VAL A 117 -5.70 1.31 6.76
CA VAL A 117 -7.08 0.82 6.56
C VAL A 117 -7.41 -0.23 7.62
N MET A 118 -8.56 -0.09 8.24
CA MET A 118 -9.18 -1.12 9.07
C MET A 118 -10.41 -1.68 8.39
N VAL A 119 -10.51 -3.02 8.34
CA VAL A 119 -11.71 -3.74 7.90
C VAL A 119 -12.29 -4.45 9.13
N ILE A 120 -13.52 -4.13 9.50
CA ILE A 120 -14.10 -4.53 10.79
C ILE A 120 -15.44 -5.24 10.57
N ASP A 121 -15.58 -6.46 11.10
CA ASP A 121 -16.91 -7.04 11.31
C ASP A 121 -17.58 -6.42 12.55
N LEU A 122 -18.86 -6.12 12.45
CA LEU A 122 -19.62 -5.61 13.59
C LEU A 122 -19.94 -6.69 14.63
N MET A 123 -20.17 -7.92 14.19
CA MET A 123 -20.66 -9.00 15.02
C MET A 123 -19.50 -9.91 15.47
N MET A 124 -18.74 -9.43 16.44
CA MET A 124 -17.66 -10.20 17.06
C MET A 124 -17.91 -10.41 18.55
N PRO A 125 -17.47 -11.53 19.14
CA PRO A 125 -17.58 -11.75 20.59
C PRO A 125 -16.65 -10.82 21.39
N GLY A 126 -17.05 -10.50 22.62
CA GLY A 126 -16.28 -9.59 23.47
C GLY A 126 -16.43 -8.13 23.04
N MET A 127 -15.36 -7.51 22.58
CA MET A 127 -15.43 -6.17 21.98
C MET A 127 -15.96 -6.28 20.54
N ASN A 128 -17.21 -5.87 20.35
CA ASN A 128 -17.83 -5.85 19.02
C ASN A 128 -17.30 -4.72 18.14
N GLY A 129 -17.62 -4.78 16.82
CA GLY A 129 -17.13 -3.79 15.87
C GLY A 129 -17.67 -2.39 16.08
N PHE A 130 -18.84 -2.22 16.69
CA PHE A 130 -19.39 -0.90 17.05
C PHE A 130 -18.53 -0.20 18.11
N GLU A 131 -18.18 -0.92 19.17
CA GLU A 131 -17.33 -0.40 20.23
C GLU A 131 -15.93 -0.11 19.71
N LEU A 132 -15.33 -1.04 18.94
CA LEU A 132 -14.05 -0.86 18.31
C LEU A 132 -14.00 0.40 17.43
N THR A 133 -14.97 0.55 16.54
CA THR A 133 -15.06 1.70 15.63
C THR A 133 -15.17 3.02 16.38
N ARG A 134 -16.00 3.08 17.42
CA ARG A 134 -16.14 4.29 18.26
C ARG A 134 -14.84 4.61 19.00
N ARG A 135 -14.15 3.61 19.55
CA ARG A 135 -12.85 3.80 20.24
C ARG A 135 -11.79 4.32 19.29
N ILE A 136 -11.65 3.72 18.12
CA ILE A 136 -10.69 4.16 17.10
C ILE A 136 -10.99 5.63 16.69
N ARG A 137 -12.24 5.99 16.45
CA ARG A 137 -12.59 7.36 16.06
C ARG A 137 -12.48 8.39 17.19
N SER A 138 -12.51 7.98 18.45
CA SER A 138 -12.31 8.88 19.59
C SER A 138 -10.85 9.25 19.83
N ASP A 139 -9.90 8.55 19.24
CA ASP A 139 -8.47 8.78 19.40
C ASP A 139 -7.87 9.45 18.14
N GLN A 140 -7.29 10.63 18.31
CA GLN A 140 -6.66 11.41 17.23
C GLN A 140 -5.53 10.68 16.51
N THR A 141 -4.87 9.70 17.17
CA THR A 141 -3.83 8.87 16.58
C THR A 141 -4.31 8.19 15.29
N PHE A 142 -5.61 7.85 15.23
CA PHE A 142 -6.23 7.15 14.10
C PHE A 142 -6.99 8.08 13.13
N SER A 143 -6.76 9.38 13.19
CA SER A 143 -7.46 10.37 12.34
C SER A 143 -7.28 10.11 10.84
N ASN A 144 -6.14 9.51 10.45
CA ASN A 144 -5.82 9.17 9.06
C ASN A 144 -6.08 7.69 8.70
N THR A 145 -6.63 6.91 9.64
CA THR A 145 -7.01 5.51 9.39
C THR A 145 -8.38 5.47 8.72
N ASP A 146 -8.48 4.89 7.54
CA ASP A 146 -9.78 4.64 6.93
C ASP A 146 -10.45 3.42 7.57
N ILE A 147 -11.72 3.53 7.93
CA ILE A 147 -12.48 2.40 8.47
C ILE A 147 -13.52 1.93 7.46
N MET A 148 -13.48 0.64 7.18
CA MET A 148 -14.46 -0.07 6.39
C MET A 148 -15.09 -1.15 7.26
N VAL A 149 -16.40 -1.05 7.46
CA VAL A 149 -17.18 -2.05 8.17
C VAL A 149 -17.77 -3.03 7.16
N VAL A 150 -17.61 -4.32 7.41
CA VAL A 150 -18.21 -5.39 6.60
C VAL A 150 -19.17 -6.19 7.49
N THR A 151 -20.48 -6.12 7.20
CA THR A 151 -21.49 -6.67 8.09
C THR A 151 -22.65 -7.30 7.34
N GLY A 152 -23.33 -8.28 7.96
CA GLY A 152 -24.61 -8.81 7.51
C GLY A 152 -25.82 -8.08 8.07
N LEU A 153 -25.62 -7.08 8.96
CA LEU A 153 -26.70 -6.34 9.58
C LEU A 153 -27.40 -5.40 8.57
N HIS A 154 -28.72 -5.28 8.72
CA HIS A 154 -29.49 -4.30 7.99
C HIS A 154 -29.25 -2.88 8.55
N PRO A 155 -29.32 -1.80 7.75
CA PRO A 155 -29.12 -0.42 8.23
C PRO A 155 -29.93 -0.04 9.48
N ARG A 156 -31.17 -0.52 9.61
CA ARG A 156 -32.01 -0.29 10.81
C ARG A 156 -31.45 -0.94 12.08
N GLU A 157 -30.79 -2.09 11.95
CA GLU A 157 -30.14 -2.79 13.07
C GLU A 157 -28.88 -2.02 13.51
N ILE A 158 -28.14 -1.48 12.54
CA ILE A 158 -26.98 -0.62 12.82
C ILE A 158 -27.42 0.65 13.56
N GLU A 159 -28.53 1.29 13.13
CA GLU A 159 -29.09 2.46 13.79
C GLU A 159 -29.56 2.14 15.22
N ALA A 160 -30.17 0.97 15.43
CA ALA A 160 -30.64 0.53 16.75
C ALA A 160 -29.49 0.35 17.76
N GLU A 161 -28.29 -0.02 17.27
CA GLU A 161 -27.05 -0.12 18.07
C GLU A 161 -26.33 1.24 18.27
N GLY A 162 -26.98 2.34 17.91
CA GLY A 162 -26.47 3.70 18.05
C GLY A 162 -25.67 4.21 16.85
N GLY A 163 -25.74 3.50 15.73
CA GLY A 163 -25.11 3.89 14.46
C GLY A 163 -23.59 3.80 14.46
N LEU A 164 -23.01 4.23 13.35
CA LEU A 164 -21.56 4.31 13.12
C LEU A 164 -21.17 5.76 12.80
N PRO A 165 -19.91 6.17 13.02
CA PRO A 165 -19.41 7.48 12.59
C PRO A 165 -19.65 7.70 11.08
N ALA A 166 -19.95 8.95 10.69
CA ALA A 166 -20.39 9.29 9.33
C ALA A 166 -19.33 9.07 8.25
N ASP A 167 -18.06 8.98 8.64
CA ASP A 167 -16.91 8.74 7.76
C ASP A 167 -16.56 7.26 7.57
N VAL A 168 -17.33 6.36 8.18
CA VAL A 168 -17.13 4.90 8.06
C VAL A 168 -17.81 4.38 6.80
N ILE A 169 -17.07 3.62 6.02
CA ILE A 169 -17.60 2.94 4.84
C ILE A 169 -18.28 1.64 5.28
N ILE A 170 -19.54 1.46 4.92
CA ILE A 170 -20.31 0.26 5.27
C ILE A 170 -20.51 -0.60 4.03
N ILE A 171 -20.12 -1.87 4.12
CA ILE A 171 -20.26 -2.88 3.06
C ILE A 171 -21.03 -4.07 3.61
N GLY A 172 -22.05 -4.51 2.85
CA GLY A 172 -22.82 -5.72 3.19
C GLY A 172 -22.05 -7.02 2.89
N LYS A 173 -22.19 -8.03 3.77
CA LYS A 173 -21.79 -9.40 3.46
C LYS A 173 -22.76 -10.04 2.43
N PRO A 174 -22.28 -10.86 1.45
CA PRO A 174 -20.92 -11.37 1.30
C PRO A 174 -19.95 -10.31 0.81
N ILE A 175 -18.69 -10.43 1.21
CA ILE A 175 -17.65 -9.42 0.98
C ILE A 175 -17.40 -9.24 -0.52
N PRO A 176 -17.61 -8.05 -1.09
CA PRO A 176 -17.25 -7.74 -2.47
C PRO A 176 -15.76 -7.41 -2.54
N PHE A 177 -14.90 -8.43 -2.69
CA PHE A 177 -13.44 -8.25 -2.69
C PHE A 177 -12.93 -7.30 -3.78
N GLU A 178 -13.65 -7.15 -4.89
CA GLU A 178 -13.34 -6.17 -5.95
C GLU A 178 -13.47 -4.72 -5.43
N VAL A 179 -14.45 -4.45 -4.58
CA VAL A 179 -14.63 -3.13 -3.95
C VAL A 179 -13.49 -2.87 -2.97
N LEU A 180 -13.17 -3.84 -2.13
CA LEU A 180 -12.07 -3.76 -1.17
C LEU A 180 -10.71 -3.57 -1.89
N TYR A 181 -10.48 -4.31 -2.99
CA TYR A 181 -9.31 -4.14 -3.86
C TYR A 181 -9.22 -2.72 -4.44
N GLY A 182 -10.32 -2.22 -5.01
CA GLY A 182 -10.37 -0.88 -5.58
C GLY A 182 -10.05 0.20 -4.56
N PHE A 183 -10.61 0.07 -3.35
CA PHE A 183 -10.35 0.96 -2.22
C PHE A 183 -8.88 0.91 -1.77
N ALA A 184 -8.34 -0.28 -1.52
CA ALA A 184 -6.95 -0.47 -1.12
C ALA A 184 -5.97 0.11 -2.14
N ARG A 185 -6.23 -0.11 -3.44
CA ARG A 185 -5.44 0.45 -4.53
C ARG A 185 -5.49 1.99 -4.57
N ALA A 186 -6.67 2.58 -4.39
CA ALA A 186 -6.84 4.03 -4.37
C ALA A 186 -6.08 4.65 -3.17
N ARG A 187 -6.19 4.03 -1.99
CA ARG A 187 -5.50 4.47 -0.78
C ARG A 187 -3.99 4.35 -0.89
N LEU A 188 -3.49 3.26 -1.48
CA LEU A 188 -2.06 3.09 -1.77
C LEU A 188 -1.54 4.20 -2.71
N VAL A 189 -2.30 4.56 -3.75
CA VAL A 189 -1.93 5.65 -4.67
C VAL A 189 -1.91 7.01 -3.94
N ALA A 190 -2.86 7.27 -3.06
CA ALA A 190 -2.88 8.47 -2.23
C ALA A 190 -1.64 8.53 -1.33
N LYS A 191 -1.35 7.45 -0.61
CA LYS A 191 -0.15 7.33 0.24
C LYS A 191 1.16 7.54 -0.51
N LEU A 192 1.25 7.04 -1.74
CA LEU A 192 2.39 7.27 -2.63
C LEU A 192 2.55 8.74 -3.01
N ARG A 193 1.44 9.46 -3.23
CA ARG A 193 1.47 10.90 -3.57
C ARG A 193 1.93 11.75 -2.40
N ASP A 194 1.49 11.43 -1.18
CA ASP A 194 1.83 12.17 0.03
C ASP A 194 3.32 12.05 0.38
N GLN A 195 3.98 10.97 -0.06
CA GLN A 195 5.42 10.76 0.14
C GLN A 195 6.30 11.34 -0.98
N LEU A 196 5.71 11.76 -2.09
CA LEU A 196 6.46 12.46 -3.14
C LEU A 196 6.66 13.92 -2.72
N PRO A 197 7.91 14.44 -2.69
CA PRO A 197 8.14 15.83 -2.37
C PRO A 197 7.37 16.70 -3.37
N ASN A 198 6.60 17.65 -2.83
CA ASN A 198 5.87 18.65 -3.61
C ASN A 198 6.88 19.33 -4.57
N ARG A 199 6.78 19.04 -5.86
CA ARG A 199 7.52 19.80 -6.88
C ARG A 199 6.75 21.11 -7.07
N ALA A 200 7.15 22.13 -6.27
CA ALA A 200 6.87 23.52 -6.61
C ALA A 200 7.71 23.93 -7.83
#